data_228f4ef2c8301496b028fe097a74cfb0
#
_entry.id   228f4ef2c8301496b028fe097a74cfb0
#
_cell.length_a   1.000
_cell.length_b   1.000
_cell.length_c   1.000
_cell.angle_alpha   90.00
_cell.angle_beta   90.00
_cell.angle_gamma   90.00
#
_symmetry.space_group_name_H-M   'P 1'
#
loop_
_entity.id
_entity.type
_entity.pdbx_description
1 polymer ?
#
loop_
_entity_poly.entity_id
_entity_poly.type
_entity_poly.pdbx_seq_one_letter_code
_entity_poly.pdbx_strand_id
1 'polypeptide(L)'
;MLLTGASRGIGHATVKRFSAAGWRVITCSRHPFPENCPWEMGPEDHLQVDLADPADTVRGVEEVARRLEEEGGLLHALVNNAGISPKAPGGERMGAIATPFDDWQRVFQVNFFAPILLARGLCNELTRARGSIVNVTSIAGSRVHPFAGAAYATSKAALAGLTREMASDFGPLGVRVNAISPGEIDTSILSPGTDKLVAQIPQRRLGTPDEVAKAIYFLCTEASSYVNGAELHINGGQHV
;
A
#
# COMPACT_ATOMS: atom_id res chain seq x y z
N MET A 1 4.97 -7.21 11.21
CA MET A 1 4.91 -6.15 10.17
C MET A 1 3.73 -5.23 10.40
N LEU A 2 3.75 -4.01 9.87
CA LEU A 2 2.59 -3.11 9.80
C LEU A 2 2.07 -3.06 8.36
N LEU A 3 0.75 -3.24 8.17
CA LEU A 3 0.08 -3.15 6.86
C LEU A 3 -1.11 -2.19 6.92
N THR A 4 -1.15 -1.23 6.01
CA THR A 4 -2.32 -0.35 5.85
C THR A 4 -3.29 -0.90 4.79
N GLY A 5 -4.61 -0.72 5.01
CA GLY A 5 -5.63 -1.15 4.05
C GLY A 5 -5.82 -2.66 3.93
N ALA A 6 -5.84 -3.36 5.06
CA ALA A 6 -5.88 -4.82 5.17
C ALA A 6 -7.25 -5.47 4.87
N SER A 7 -8.35 -4.69 4.86
CA SER A 7 -9.72 -5.21 4.91
C SER A 7 -10.17 -6.03 3.69
N ARG A 8 -9.54 -5.84 2.53
CA ARG A 8 -9.93 -6.51 1.28
C ARG A 8 -8.80 -6.53 0.25
N GLY A 9 -9.01 -7.26 -0.85
CA GLY A 9 -8.15 -7.26 -2.03
C GLY A 9 -6.70 -7.61 -1.73
N ILE A 10 -5.77 -6.80 -2.25
CA ILE A 10 -4.32 -6.98 -2.10
C ILE A 10 -3.91 -7.00 -0.62
N GLY A 11 -4.43 -6.06 0.19
CA GLY A 11 -4.10 -6.00 1.61
C GLY A 11 -4.50 -7.28 2.34
N HIS A 12 -5.71 -7.79 2.13
CA HIS A 12 -6.18 -9.03 2.73
C HIS A 12 -5.32 -10.25 2.31
N ALA A 13 -4.99 -10.36 1.02
CA ALA A 13 -4.10 -11.43 0.53
C ALA A 13 -2.69 -11.32 1.15
N THR A 14 -2.20 -10.08 1.35
CA THR A 14 -0.91 -9.82 2.00
C THR A 14 -0.92 -10.27 3.46
N VAL A 15 -1.97 -9.93 4.22
CA VAL A 15 -2.14 -10.43 5.59
C VAL A 15 -2.06 -11.96 5.61
N LYS A 16 -2.87 -12.64 4.78
CA LYS A 16 -2.88 -14.12 4.69
C LYS A 16 -1.49 -14.70 4.47
N ARG A 17 -0.76 -14.13 3.52
CA ARG A 17 0.57 -14.63 3.16
C ARG A 17 1.58 -14.49 4.29
N PHE A 18 1.61 -13.33 4.95
CA PHE A 18 2.55 -13.09 6.02
C PHE A 18 2.24 -13.91 7.27
N SER A 19 0.96 -14.02 7.66
CA SER A 19 0.59 -14.86 8.80
C SER A 19 0.84 -16.35 8.54
N ALA A 20 0.55 -16.84 7.34
CA ALA A 20 0.90 -18.22 6.96
C ALA A 20 2.41 -18.50 7.01
N ALA A 21 3.24 -17.45 6.90
CA ALA A 21 4.69 -17.52 7.05
C ALA A 21 5.16 -17.27 8.51
N GLY A 22 4.25 -17.20 9.49
CA GLY A 22 4.56 -17.03 10.90
C GLY A 22 4.88 -15.58 11.32
N TRP A 23 4.53 -14.58 10.49
CA TRP A 23 4.72 -13.18 10.85
C TRP A 23 3.54 -12.67 11.69
N ARG A 24 3.83 -11.93 12.74
CA ARG A 24 2.82 -11.07 13.36
C ARG A 24 2.51 -9.90 12.42
N VAL A 25 1.22 -9.66 12.15
CA VAL A 25 0.75 -8.61 11.23
C VAL A 25 -0.12 -7.62 11.99
N ILE A 26 0.41 -6.43 12.26
CA ILE A 26 -0.37 -5.30 12.75
C ILE A 26 -1.05 -4.66 11.55
N THR A 27 -2.36 -4.43 11.65
CA THR A 27 -3.16 -3.82 10.58
C THR A 27 -3.75 -2.50 11.03
N CYS A 28 -3.98 -1.58 10.09
CA CYS A 28 -4.76 -0.39 10.37
C CYS A 28 -5.81 -0.11 9.30
N SER A 29 -6.97 0.37 9.74
CA SER A 29 -8.05 0.84 8.87
C SER A 29 -8.95 1.85 9.59
N ARG A 30 -9.81 2.53 8.83
CA ARG A 30 -10.80 3.48 9.37
C ARG A 30 -11.92 2.84 10.21
N HIS A 31 -12.12 1.55 10.04
CA HIS A 31 -13.16 0.80 10.71
C HIS A 31 -12.58 -0.06 11.83
N PRO A 32 -13.34 -0.33 12.88
CA PRO A 32 -12.93 -1.30 13.90
C PRO A 32 -12.71 -2.69 13.28
N PHE A 33 -12.07 -3.55 14.03
CA PHE A 33 -11.88 -4.94 13.63
C PHE A 33 -13.24 -5.61 13.42
N PRO A 34 -13.49 -6.27 12.26
CA PRO A 34 -14.78 -6.91 12.00
C PRO A 34 -14.98 -8.10 12.94
N GLU A 35 -16.14 -8.19 13.60
CA GLU A 35 -16.51 -9.29 14.52
C GLU A 35 -16.46 -10.69 13.84
N ASN A 36 -16.73 -10.75 12.53
CA ASN A 36 -16.71 -11.97 11.75
C ASN A 36 -15.49 -12.04 10.80
N CYS A 37 -14.37 -11.46 11.20
CA CYS A 37 -13.16 -11.56 10.40
C CYS A 37 -12.71 -13.02 10.36
N PRO A 38 -12.56 -13.65 9.17
CA PRO A 38 -12.10 -15.04 9.06
C PRO A 38 -10.61 -15.19 9.39
N TRP A 39 -10.03 -14.19 9.99
CA TRP A 39 -8.64 -14.06 10.32
C TRP A 39 -8.39 -14.50 11.76
N GLU A 40 -7.39 -15.35 11.99
CA GLU A 40 -7.04 -15.88 13.31
C GLU A 40 -6.38 -14.85 14.24
N MET A 41 -6.09 -13.63 13.73
CA MET A 41 -5.51 -12.55 14.54
C MET A 41 -6.61 -11.81 15.31
N GLY A 42 -6.33 -11.51 16.57
CA GLY A 42 -7.27 -10.82 17.43
C GLY A 42 -7.37 -9.30 17.14
N PRO A 43 -8.35 -8.64 17.75
CA PRO A 43 -8.51 -7.19 17.65
C PRO A 43 -7.30 -6.42 18.20
N GLU A 44 -6.46 -7.04 19.02
CA GLU A 44 -5.21 -6.49 19.58
C GLU A 44 -4.18 -6.13 18.50
N ASP A 45 -4.20 -6.80 17.34
CA ASP A 45 -3.32 -6.51 16.21
C ASP A 45 -3.97 -5.57 15.17
N HIS A 46 -5.10 -4.96 15.52
CA HIS A 46 -5.76 -3.98 14.69
C HIS A 46 -5.78 -2.60 15.35
N LEU A 47 -5.49 -1.56 14.56
CA LEU A 47 -5.65 -0.16 14.96
C LEU A 47 -6.70 0.51 14.08
N GLN A 48 -7.61 1.22 14.71
CA GLN A 48 -8.53 2.10 13.99
C GLN A 48 -7.85 3.46 13.78
N VAL A 49 -7.50 3.76 12.52
CA VAL A 49 -6.80 4.99 12.11
C VAL A 49 -7.38 5.49 10.80
N ASP A 50 -7.77 6.76 10.75
CA ASP A 50 -8.13 7.44 9.50
C ASP A 50 -6.89 8.11 8.89
N LEU A 51 -6.32 7.51 7.87
CA LEU A 51 -5.17 8.06 7.15
C LEU A 51 -5.49 9.35 6.37
N ALA A 52 -6.76 9.74 6.26
CA ALA A 52 -7.15 11.04 5.71
C ALA A 52 -6.99 12.18 6.72
N ASP A 53 -6.85 11.87 8.02
CA ASP A 53 -6.50 12.81 9.08
C ASP A 53 -5.01 12.67 9.45
N PRO A 54 -4.18 13.71 9.20
CA PRO A 54 -2.76 13.68 9.57
C PRO A 54 -2.53 13.47 11.07
N ALA A 55 -3.36 14.09 11.92
CA ALA A 55 -3.22 13.97 13.38
C ALA A 55 -3.55 12.55 13.85
N ASP A 56 -4.60 11.93 13.28
CA ASP A 56 -4.94 10.54 13.57
C ASP A 56 -3.86 9.58 13.07
N THR A 57 -3.28 9.85 11.90
CA THR A 57 -2.13 9.09 11.39
C THR A 57 -0.95 9.12 12.37
N VAL A 58 -0.61 10.31 12.91
CA VAL A 58 0.48 10.46 13.89
C VAL A 58 0.16 9.71 15.18
N ARG A 59 -1.07 9.83 15.72
CA ARG A 59 -1.50 9.04 16.89
C ARG A 59 -1.38 7.52 16.65
N GLY A 60 -1.78 7.07 15.45
CA GLY A 60 -1.63 5.67 15.05
C GLY A 60 -0.17 5.21 15.03
N VAL A 61 0.73 6.04 14.54
CA VAL A 61 2.19 5.78 14.56
C VAL A 61 2.71 5.64 16.00
N GLU A 62 2.36 6.58 16.88
CA GLU A 62 2.77 6.55 18.30
C GLU A 62 2.27 5.28 18.99
N GLU A 63 1.04 4.87 18.73
CA GLU A 63 0.47 3.65 19.32
C GLU A 63 1.15 2.38 18.76
N VAL A 64 1.48 2.33 17.46
CA VAL A 64 2.28 1.23 16.88
C VAL A 64 3.66 1.17 17.52
N ALA A 65 4.36 2.29 17.62
CA ALA A 65 5.69 2.36 18.22
C ALA A 65 5.67 1.88 19.67
N ARG A 66 4.67 2.31 20.46
CA ARG A 66 4.47 1.89 21.85
C ARG A 66 4.27 0.35 21.95
N ARG A 67 3.40 -0.23 21.11
CA ARG A 67 3.16 -1.69 21.10
C ARG A 67 4.42 -2.47 20.71
N LEU A 68 5.17 -1.97 19.74
CA LEU A 68 6.42 -2.60 19.33
C LEU A 68 7.49 -2.53 20.42
N GLU A 69 7.60 -1.41 21.15
CA GLU A 69 8.59 -1.24 22.21
C GLU A 69 8.41 -2.26 23.34
N GLU A 70 7.17 -2.61 23.67
CA GLU A 70 6.84 -3.67 24.64
C GLU A 70 7.39 -5.06 24.24
N GLU A 71 7.73 -5.23 22.95
CA GLU A 71 8.18 -6.49 22.34
C GLU A 71 9.58 -6.39 21.70
N GLY A 72 10.39 -5.45 22.13
CA GLY A 72 11.78 -5.27 21.68
C GLY A 72 11.95 -4.23 20.57
N GLY A 73 10.91 -3.49 20.18
CA GLY A 73 11.00 -2.32 19.33
C GLY A 73 11.39 -2.60 17.86
N LEU A 74 11.02 -3.76 17.31
CA LEU A 74 11.43 -4.18 15.96
C LEU A 74 10.27 -4.14 14.97
N LEU A 75 10.42 -3.41 13.86
CA LEU A 75 9.50 -3.44 12.72
C LEU A 75 10.22 -3.96 11.46
N HIS A 76 10.01 -5.23 11.13
CA HIS A 76 10.67 -5.87 9.99
C HIS A 76 10.08 -5.47 8.64
N ALA A 77 8.81 -5.04 8.58
CA ALA A 77 8.20 -4.57 7.35
C ALA A 77 7.10 -3.53 7.59
N LEU A 78 7.08 -2.48 6.77
CA LEU A 78 5.98 -1.52 6.62
C LEU A 78 5.43 -1.63 5.20
N VAL A 79 4.14 -1.96 5.05
CA VAL A 79 3.49 -2.03 3.75
C VAL A 79 2.41 -0.96 3.63
N ASN A 80 2.70 0.07 2.85
CA ASN A 80 1.79 1.17 2.52
C ASN A 80 0.88 0.76 1.36
N ASN A 81 -0.19 0.00 1.67
CA ASN A 81 -1.15 -0.50 0.69
C ASN A 81 -2.47 0.30 0.66
N ALA A 82 -2.84 0.98 1.73
CA ALA A 82 -4.04 1.80 1.73
C ALA A 82 -4.02 2.83 0.59
N GLY A 83 -5.16 2.99 -0.06
CA GLY A 83 -5.32 3.98 -1.11
C GLY A 83 -6.79 4.22 -1.44
N ILE A 84 -7.10 5.44 -1.87
CA ILE A 84 -8.44 5.85 -2.30
C ILE A 84 -8.39 6.40 -3.72
N SER A 85 -9.43 6.09 -4.49
CA SER A 85 -9.64 6.55 -5.86
C SER A 85 -11.11 6.97 -6.02
N PRO A 86 -11.47 8.20 -5.61
CA PRO A 86 -12.82 8.70 -5.74
C PRO A 86 -13.33 8.65 -7.19
N LYS A 87 -14.64 8.45 -7.34
CA LYS A 87 -15.35 8.44 -8.61
C LYS A 87 -16.42 9.51 -8.59
N ALA A 88 -16.84 9.95 -9.78
CA ALA A 88 -18.05 10.75 -9.93
C ALA A 88 -19.29 9.95 -9.46
N PRO A 89 -20.43 10.61 -9.16
CA PRO A 89 -21.65 9.94 -8.67
C PRO A 89 -22.13 8.78 -9.54
N GLY A 90 -21.88 8.80 -10.86
CA GLY A 90 -22.18 7.70 -11.79
C GLY A 90 -21.09 6.62 -11.89
N GLY A 91 -20.02 6.70 -11.11
CA GLY A 91 -18.92 5.75 -11.14
C GLY A 91 -17.82 6.06 -12.17
N GLU A 92 -17.96 7.17 -12.91
CA GLU A 92 -17.01 7.55 -13.95
C GLU A 92 -15.71 8.08 -13.37
N ARG A 93 -14.69 8.08 -14.23
CA ARG A 93 -13.39 8.66 -13.96
C ARG A 93 -13.50 10.18 -13.77
N MET A 94 -12.94 10.71 -12.69
CA MET A 94 -12.77 12.15 -12.52
C MET A 94 -11.43 12.61 -13.10
N GLY A 95 -11.51 13.44 -14.16
CA GLY A 95 -10.34 14.07 -14.80
C GLY A 95 -9.81 15.27 -13.98
N ALA A 96 -8.67 15.84 -14.41
CA ALA A 96 -8.04 16.95 -13.71
C ALA A 96 -8.93 18.20 -13.59
N ILE A 97 -9.78 18.46 -14.58
CA ILE A 97 -10.67 19.63 -14.59
C ILE A 97 -11.87 19.43 -13.66
N ALA A 98 -12.40 18.19 -13.58
CA ALA A 98 -13.65 17.91 -12.88
C ALA A 98 -13.44 17.48 -11.41
N THR A 99 -12.22 17.13 -11.02
CA THR A 99 -11.95 16.67 -9.64
C THR A 99 -11.99 17.85 -8.68
N PRO A 100 -12.87 17.85 -7.65
CA PRO A 100 -12.88 18.88 -6.61
C PRO A 100 -11.53 18.96 -5.88
N PHE A 101 -11.14 20.17 -5.44
CA PHE A 101 -9.86 20.35 -4.78
C PHE A 101 -9.74 19.56 -3.47
N ASP A 102 -10.82 19.46 -2.71
CA ASP A 102 -10.87 18.65 -1.47
C ASP A 102 -10.60 17.17 -1.74
N ASP A 103 -11.06 16.64 -2.89
CA ASP A 103 -10.74 15.26 -3.30
C ASP A 103 -9.24 15.13 -3.64
N TRP A 104 -8.62 16.14 -4.27
CA TRP A 104 -7.18 16.17 -4.46
C TRP A 104 -6.44 16.09 -3.13
N GLN A 105 -6.77 16.95 -2.18
CA GLN A 105 -6.14 16.98 -0.87
C GLN A 105 -6.31 15.63 -0.14
N ARG A 106 -7.53 15.10 -0.11
CA ARG A 106 -7.83 13.83 0.55
C ARG A 106 -7.09 12.65 -0.09
N VAL A 107 -7.05 12.59 -1.42
CA VAL A 107 -6.33 11.54 -2.15
C VAL A 107 -4.83 11.62 -1.86
N PHE A 108 -4.23 12.81 -1.92
CA PHE A 108 -2.81 12.97 -1.60
C PHE A 108 -2.52 12.69 -0.13
N GLN A 109 -3.40 13.07 0.79
CA GLN A 109 -3.24 12.77 2.20
C GLN A 109 -3.14 11.24 2.44
N VAL A 110 -4.06 10.45 1.90
CA VAL A 110 -4.08 9.01 2.10
C VAL A 110 -2.98 8.30 1.30
N ASN A 111 -2.85 8.64 0.01
CA ASN A 111 -2.02 7.87 -0.91
C ASN A 111 -0.54 8.27 -0.90
N PHE A 112 -0.20 9.45 -0.37
CA PHE A 112 1.15 10.01 -0.44
C PHE A 112 1.66 10.49 0.92
N PHE A 113 0.94 11.38 1.63
CA PHE A 113 1.43 11.93 2.90
C PHE A 113 1.39 10.92 4.05
N ALA A 114 0.36 10.06 4.14
CA ALA A 114 0.30 9.03 5.17
C ALA A 114 1.49 8.05 5.09
N PRO A 115 1.91 7.52 3.93
CA PRO A 115 3.17 6.79 3.77
C PRO A 115 4.41 7.50 4.34
N ILE A 116 4.52 8.83 4.15
CA ILE A 116 5.63 9.62 4.71
C ILE A 116 5.56 9.65 6.24
N LEU A 117 4.37 9.94 6.79
CA LEU A 117 4.17 10.02 8.23
C LEU A 117 4.46 8.69 8.93
N LEU A 118 3.97 7.58 8.35
CA LEU A 118 4.22 6.23 8.86
C LEU A 118 5.72 5.88 8.84
N ALA A 119 6.40 6.10 7.71
CA ALA A 119 7.81 5.76 7.57
C ALA A 119 8.69 6.61 8.50
N ARG A 120 8.43 7.92 8.61
CA ARG A 120 9.18 8.82 9.48
C ARG A 120 8.98 8.48 10.95
N GLY A 121 7.74 8.26 11.35
CA GLY A 121 7.42 8.01 12.74
C GLY A 121 7.85 6.64 13.25
N LEU A 122 8.02 5.65 12.34
CA LEU A 122 8.51 4.30 12.67
C LEU A 122 9.95 4.05 12.21
N CYS A 123 10.71 5.13 11.96
CA CYS A 123 12.07 5.04 11.46
C CYS A 123 13.00 4.27 12.41
N ASN A 124 12.87 4.47 13.73
CA ASN A 124 13.69 3.81 14.73
C ASN A 124 13.47 2.28 14.75
N GLU A 125 12.21 1.86 14.73
CA GLU A 125 11.80 0.45 14.75
C GLU A 125 12.22 -0.28 13.46
N LEU A 126 12.08 0.40 12.32
CA LEU A 126 12.56 -0.09 11.02
C LEU A 126 14.09 -0.20 11.00
N THR A 127 14.80 0.79 11.52
CA THR A 127 16.28 0.80 11.58
C THR A 127 16.80 -0.31 12.48
N ARG A 128 16.26 -0.48 13.69
CA ARG A 128 16.63 -1.56 14.61
C ARG A 128 16.45 -2.95 13.98
N ALA A 129 15.38 -3.13 13.22
CA ALA A 129 15.09 -4.39 12.53
C ALA A 129 15.85 -4.58 11.22
N ARG A 130 16.54 -3.55 10.68
CA ARG A 130 17.03 -3.50 9.30
C ARG A 130 15.92 -3.86 8.31
N GLY A 131 14.75 -3.28 8.52
CA GLY A 131 13.49 -3.68 7.92
C GLY A 131 13.34 -3.29 6.44
N SER A 132 12.12 -3.43 5.95
CA SER A 132 11.76 -3.09 4.57
C SER A 132 10.48 -2.28 4.51
N ILE A 133 10.43 -1.30 3.62
CA ILE A 133 9.21 -0.54 3.29
C ILE A 133 8.79 -0.91 1.88
N VAL A 134 7.51 -1.26 1.70
CA VAL A 134 6.91 -1.50 0.38
C VAL A 134 5.74 -0.56 0.16
N ASN A 135 5.86 0.30 -0.85
CA ASN A 135 4.81 1.21 -1.28
C ASN A 135 4.00 0.61 -2.42
N VAL A 136 2.68 0.51 -2.27
CA VAL A 136 1.79 0.04 -3.34
C VAL A 136 1.41 1.23 -4.21
N THR A 137 2.06 1.34 -5.36
CA THR A 137 1.78 2.33 -6.40
C THR A 137 0.64 1.87 -7.32
N SER A 138 0.70 2.09 -8.59
CA SER A 138 -0.25 1.59 -9.60
C SER A 138 0.27 1.85 -11.00
N ILE A 139 -0.09 1.02 -11.95
CA ILE A 139 0.12 1.29 -13.37
C ILE A 139 -0.47 2.66 -13.79
N ALA A 140 -1.52 3.12 -13.14
CA ALA A 140 -2.12 4.43 -13.38
C ALA A 140 -1.17 5.60 -13.06
N GLY A 141 -0.12 5.37 -12.24
CA GLY A 141 0.92 6.37 -11.96
C GLY A 141 1.90 6.60 -13.10
N SER A 142 2.02 5.66 -14.02
CA SER A 142 2.95 5.73 -15.15
C SER A 142 2.28 6.02 -16.50
N ARG A 143 0.96 5.91 -16.59
CA ARG A 143 0.19 6.15 -17.83
C ARG A 143 -1.23 6.62 -17.51
N VAL A 144 -1.87 7.27 -18.48
CA VAL A 144 -3.30 7.61 -18.38
C VAL A 144 -4.11 6.32 -18.36
N HIS A 145 -4.93 6.17 -17.32
CA HIS A 145 -5.78 5.00 -17.14
C HIS A 145 -7.26 5.35 -17.36
N PRO A 146 -8.03 4.52 -18.08
CA PRO A 146 -9.42 4.87 -18.45
C PRO A 146 -10.36 4.97 -17.23
N PHE A 147 -10.05 4.29 -16.14
CA PHE A 147 -10.91 4.26 -14.95
C PHE A 147 -10.30 4.98 -13.72
N ALA A 148 -8.99 5.15 -13.64
CA ALA A 148 -8.37 5.83 -12.51
C ALA A 148 -8.48 7.36 -12.65
N GLY A 149 -8.94 8.02 -11.59
CA GLY A 149 -9.04 9.49 -11.54
C GLY A 149 -7.67 10.17 -11.58
N ALA A 150 -7.64 11.45 -11.99
CA ALA A 150 -6.40 12.21 -12.12
C ALA A 150 -5.67 12.36 -10.76
N ALA A 151 -6.38 12.67 -9.68
CA ALA A 151 -5.78 12.78 -8.34
C ALA A 151 -5.15 11.45 -7.89
N TYR A 152 -5.83 10.32 -8.13
CA TYR A 152 -5.27 8.99 -7.84
C TYR A 152 -3.99 8.74 -8.65
N ALA A 153 -4.07 8.90 -9.96
CA ALA A 153 -2.94 8.63 -10.87
C ALA A 153 -1.70 9.45 -10.47
N THR A 154 -1.87 10.76 -10.25
CA THR A 154 -0.77 11.65 -9.85
C THR A 154 -0.24 11.33 -8.45
N SER A 155 -1.10 10.94 -7.49
CA SER A 155 -0.64 10.53 -6.16
C SER A 155 0.21 9.25 -6.22
N LYS A 156 -0.13 8.30 -7.11
CA LYS A 156 0.64 7.06 -7.30
C LYS A 156 1.96 7.30 -8.06
N ALA A 157 1.99 8.24 -9.01
CA ALA A 157 3.23 8.71 -9.63
C ALA A 157 4.16 9.39 -8.61
N ALA A 158 3.60 10.25 -7.75
CA ALA A 158 4.34 10.89 -6.67
C ALA A 158 4.91 9.87 -5.67
N LEU A 159 4.13 8.84 -5.31
CA LEU A 159 4.58 7.78 -4.40
C LEU A 159 5.73 6.96 -5.00
N ALA A 160 5.75 6.71 -6.32
CA ALA A 160 6.87 6.08 -7.01
C ALA A 160 8.14 6.94 -6.94
N GLY A 161 8.02 8.27 -7.11
CA GLY A 161 9.10 9.23 -6.90
C GLY A 161 9.61 9.20 -5.45
N LEU A 162 8.70 9.32 -4.48
CA LEU A 162 9.00 9.26 -3.06
C LEU A 162 9.73 7.96 -2.67
N THR A 163 9.38 6.83 -3.27
CA THR A 163 10.04 5.55 -2.99
C THR A 163 11.55 5.61 -3.25
N ARG A 164 11.98 6.30 -4.32
CA ARG A 164 13.41 6.46 -4.64
C ARG A 164 14.12 7.37 -3.64
N GLU A 165 13.49 8.49 -3.27
CA GLU A 165 14.04 9.40 -2.24
C GLU A 165 14.16 8.67 -0.89
N MET A 166 13.12 7.97 -0.47
CA MET A 166 13.16 7.17 0.76
C MET A 166 14.22 6.07 0.70
N ALA A 167 14.41 5.42 -0.45
CA ALA A 167 15.46 4.40 -0.60
C ALA A 167 16.87 4.97 -0.41
N SER A 168 17.09 6.22 -0.85
CA SER A 168 18.33 6.97 -0.61
C SER A 168 18.52 7.30 0.87
N ASP A 169 17.48 7.81 1.53
CA ASP A 169 17.56 8.30 2.92
C ASP A 169 17.63 7.15 3.93
N PHE A 170 16.84 6.10 3.72
CA PHE A 170 16.75 4.94 4.61
C PHE A 170 17.84 3.89 4.37
N GLY A 171 18.44 3.86 3.19
CA GLY A 171 19.51 2.91 2.82
C GLY A 171 20.69 2.93 3.80
N PRO A 172 21.28 4.09 4.14
CA PRO A 172 22.36 4.17 5.14
C PRO A 172 21.97 3.66 6.54
N LEU A 173 20.67 3.62 6.85
CA LEU A 173 20.12 3.08 8.10
C LEU A 173 19.91 1.55 8.03
N GLY A 174 20.23 0.91 6.90
CA GLY A 174 20.03 -0.51 6.67
C GLY A 174 18.59 -0.90 6.30
N VAL A 175 17.72 0.06 6.02
CA VAL A 175 16.31 -0.17 5.65
C VAL A 175 16.17 -0.09 4.13
N ARG A 176 15.52 -1.07 3.51
CA ARG A 176 15.23 -1.08 2.08
C ARG A 176 13.85 -0.50 1.81
N VAL A 177 13.73 0.30 0.76
CA VAL A 177 12.44 0.89 0.35
C VAL A 177 12.20 0.60 -1.13
N ASN A 178 11.09 -0.08 -1.43
CA ASN A 178 10.72 -0.45 -2.78
C ASN A 178 9.23 -0.17 -3.03
N ALA A 179 8.84 -0.19 -4.29
CA ALA A 179 7.45 -0.11 -4.70
C ALA A 179 7.01 -1.35 -5.48
N ILE A 180 5.72 -1.62 -5.46
CA ILE A 180 5.06 -2.49 -6.43
C ILE A 180 4.03 -1.68 -7.20
N SER A 181 3.92 -1.94 -8.51
CA SER A 181 2.99 -1.29 -9.43
C SER A 181 2.00 -2.33 -9.98
N PRO A 182 0.87 -2.57 -9.28
CA PRO A 182 -0.16 -3.46 -9.77
C PRO A 182 -0.83 -2.90 -11.02
N GLY A 183 -1.24 -3.80 -11.93
CA GLY A 183 -2.18 -3.52 -13.01
C GLY A 183 -3.63 -3.81 -12.60
N GLU A 184 -4.39 -4.43 -13.51
CA GLU A 184 -5.74 -4.87 -13.26
C GLU A 184 -5.74 -6.15 -12.40
N ILE A 185 -6.06 -6.00 -11.13
CA ILE A 185 -6.11 -7.10 -10.16
C ILE A 185 -7.57 -7.41 -9.82
N ASP A 186 -7.93 -8.68 -9.83
CA ASP A 186 -9.28 -9.16 -9.52
C ASP A 186 -9.63 -8.87 -8.05
N THR A 187 -10.24 -7.73 -7.82
CA THR A 187 -10.65 -7.22 -6.51
C THR A 187 -11.99 -6.52 -6.62
N SER A 188 -12.66 -6.31 -5.48
CA SER A 188 -13.92 -5.56 -5.42
C SER A 188 -13.81 -4.06 -5.79
N ILE A 189 -12.59 -3.58 -6.08
CA ILE A 189 -12.36 -2.18 -6.50
C ILE A 189 -12.45 -2.02 -8.02
N LEU A 190 -12.44 -3.09 -8.78
CA LEU A 190 -12.50 -3.01 -10.24
C LEU A 190 -13.75 -2.25 -10.69
N SER A 191 -13.53 -1.33 -11.62
CA SER A 191 -14.62 -0.57 -12.23
C SER A 191 -15.39 -1.44 -13.22
N PRO A 192 -16.71 -1.25 -13.38
CA PRO A 192 -17.46 -1.88 -14.48
C PRO A 192 -16.78 -1.64 -15.82
N GLY A 193 -16.69 -2.66 -16.67
CA GLY A 193 -16.02 -2.58 -17.97
C GLY A 193 -14.51 -2.85 -17.96
N THR A 194 -13.91 -3.21 -16.81
CA THR A 194 -12.50 -3.63 -16.74
C THR A 194 -12.22 -4.88 -17.57
N ASP A 195 -13.24 -5.73 -17.81
CA ASP A 195 -13.18 -6.87 -18.72
C ASP A 195 -12.69 -6.47 -20.12
N LYS A 196 -13.05 -5.27 -20.61
CA LYS A 196 -12.56 -4.73 -21.88
C LYS A 196 -11.05 -4.45 -21.91
N LEU A 197 -10.45 -4.25 -20.74
CA LEU A 197 -9.00 -4.04 -20.63
C LEU A 197 -8.23 -5.37 -20.67
N VAL A 198 -8.86 -6.49 -20.30
CA VAL A 198 -8.22 -7.82 -20.31
C VAL A 198 -7.60 -8.15 -21.67
N ALA A 199 -8.30 -7.78 -22.75
CA ALA A 199 -7.80 -7.98 -24.13
C ALA A 199 -6.53 -7.15 -24.43
N GLN A 200 -6.24 -6.11 -23.67
CA GLN A 200 -5.06 -5.24 -23.83
C GLN A 200 -3.89 -5.68 -22.93
N ILE A 201 -4.14 -6.52 -21.93
CA ILE A 201 -3.09 -7.07 -21.08
C ILE A 201 -2.36 -8.16 -21.87
N PRO A 202 -1.02 -8.13 -22.00
CA PRO A 202 -0.29 -9.17 -22.73
C PRO A 202 -0.59 -10.59 -22.23
N GLN A 203 -0.71 -10.80 -20.92
CA GLN A 203 -1.09 -12.10 -20.35
C GLN A 203 -2.58 -12.46 -20.47
N ARG A 204 -3.42 -11.59 -21.07
CA ARG A 204 -4.85 -11.84 -21.38
C ARG A 204 -5.70 -12.27 -20.18
N ARG A 205 -5.32 -11.85 -18.98
CA ARG A 205 -6.07 -12.10 -17.74
C ARG A 205 -5.85 -11.00 -16.71
N LEU A 206 -6.72 -10.94 -15.74
CA LEU A 206 -6.49 -10.17 -14.52
C LEU A 206 -5.41 -10.84 -13.68
N GLY A 207 -4.66 -10.05 -12.92
CA GLY A 207 -3.84 -10.57 -11.83
C GLY A 207 -4.70 -10.93 -10.62
N THR A 208 -4.21 -11.79 -9.76
CA THR A 208 -4.85 -12.09 -8.48
C THR A 208 -4.23 -11.31 -7.33
N PRO A 209 -4.98 -11.03 -6.26
CA PRO A 209 -4.41 -10.42 -5.05
C PRO A 209 -3.24 -11.20 -4.47
N ASP A 210 -3.24 -12.53 -4.57
CA ASP A 210 -2.14 -13.38 -4.08
C ASP A 210 -0.86 -13.22 -4.91
N GLU A 211 -0.95 -13.00 -6.22
CA GLU A 211 0.23 -12.71 -7.05
C GLU A 211 0.91 -11.41 -6.61
N VAL A 212 0.13 -10.40 -6.25
CA VAL A 212 0.67 -9.14 -5.71
C VAL A 212 1.25 -9.35 -4.31
N ALA A 213 0.55 -10.10 -3.44
CA ALA A 213 1.03 -10.42 -2.09
C ALA A 213 2.35 -11.21 -2.09
N LYS A 214 2.58 -12.08 -3.08
CA LYS A 214 3.86 -12.78 -3.29
C LYS A 214 5.00 -11.80 -3.54
N ALA A 215 4.77 -10.81 -4.38
CA ALA A 215 5.77 -9.78 -4.69
C ALA A 215 6.07 -8.89 -3.47
N ILE A 216 5.04 -8.50 -2.71
CA ILE A 216 5.21 -7.77 -1.45
C ILE A 216 6.06 -8.60 -0.47
N TYR A 217 5.74 -9.88 -0.30
CA TYR A 217 6.47 -10.78 0.59
C TYR A 217 7.94 -10.90 0.17
N PHE A 218 8.22 -11.10 -1.13
CA PHE A 218 9.59 -11.12 -1.66
C PHE A 218 10.34 -9.85 -1.27
N LEU A 219 9.77 -8.67 -1.50
CA LEU A 219 10.41 -7.39 -1.18
C LEU A 219 10.61 -7.15 0.32
N CYS A 220 9.85 -7.82 1.18
CA CYS A 220 9.97 -7.73 2.64
C CYS A 220 10.94 -8.76 3.25
N THR A 221 11.49 -9.69 2.48
CA THR A 221 12.36 -10.77 2.97
C THR A 221 13.80 -10.63 2.49
N GLU A 222 14.70 -11.46 3.04
CA GLU A 222 16.11 -11.53 2.65
C GLU A 222 16.32 -11.94 1.19
N ALA A 223 15.31 -12.56 0.55
CA ALA A 223 15.36 -12.88 -0.88
C ALA A 223 15.55 -11.65 -1.78
N SER A 224 15.28 -10.45 -1.26
CA SER A 224 15.48 -9.16 -1.95
C SER A 224 16.51 -8.26 -1.26
N SER A 225 17.50 -8.84 -0.58
CA SER A 225 18.48 -8.11 0.26
C SER A 225 19.25 -7.01 -0.48
N TYR A 226 19.40 -7.10 -1.80
CA TYR A 226 20.07 -6.09 -2.62
C TYR A 226 19.13 -5.32 -3.56
N VAL A 227 17.81 -5.37 -3.29
CA VAL A 227 16.79 -4.62 -4.03
C VAL A 227 16.39 -3.40 -3.20
N ASN A 228 16.72 -2.20 -3.68
CA ASN A 228 16.41 -0.93 -3.02
C ASN A 228 16.10 0.15 -4.08
N GLY A 229 15.05 0.94 -3.88
CA GLY A 229 14.61 1.98 -4.81
C GLY A 229 13.90 1.47 -6.07
N ALA A 230 13.62 0.18 -6.16
CA ALA A 230 12.96 -0.44 -7.32
C ALA A 230 11.44 -0.25 -7.29
N GLU A 231 10.83 -0.17 -8.49
CA GLU A 231 9.39 -0.33 -8.69
C GLU A 231 9.15 -1.61 -9.49
N LEU A 232 8.56 -2.62 -8.85
CA LEU A 232 8.28 -3.91 -9.45
C LEU A 232 6.87 -3.94 -10.05
N HIS A 233 6.76 -4.12 -11.35
CA HIS A 233 5.49 -4.16 -12.07
C HIS A 233 4.81 -5.53 -11.95
N ILE A 234 3.60 -5.58 -11.38
CA ILE A 234 2.76 -6.77 -11.23
C ILE A 234 1.48 -6.55 -12.04
N ASN A 235 1.59 -6.57 -13.36
CA ASN A 235 0.53 -6.10 -14.26
C ASN A 235 0.39 -6.90 -15.56
N GLY A 236 0.96 -8.12 -15.62
CA GLY A 236 0.84 -8.98 -16.81
C GLY A 236 1.44 -8.41 -18.09
N GLY A 237 2.41 -7.48 -17.97
CA GLY A 237 3.03 -6.79 -19.10
C GLY A 237 2.27 -5.54 -19.58
N GLN A 238 1.24 -5.08 -18.87
CA GLN A 238 0.40 -3.95 -19.27
C GLN A 238 1.16 -2.61 -19.38
N HIS A 239 2.38 -2.53 -18.86
CA HIS A 239 3.22 -1.33 -18.85
C HIS A 239 4.16 -1.22 -20.06
N VAL A 240 4.25 -2.23 -20.90
CA VAL A 240 5.07 -2.26 -22.13
C VAL A 240 4.25 -2.01 -23.36
#